data_41181e752cc403c142ef15d7fd706ef2
#
_entry.id   41181e752cc403c142ef15d7fd706ef2
#
_cell.length_a   1.000
_cell.length_b   1.000
_cell.length_c   1.000
_cell.angle_alpha   90.00
_cell.angle_beta   90.00
_cell.angle_gamma   90.00
#
_symmetry.space_group_name_H-M   'P 1'
#
loop_
_entity.id
_entity.type
_entity.pdbx_description
1 polymer ?
#
loop_
_entity_poly.entity_id
_entity_poly.type
_entity_poly.pdbx_seq_one_letter_code
_entity_poly.pdbx_strand_id
1 'polypeptide(L)'
;MSWDVEYTDEFEAWWEGLSEQEQVSLAASVALLEERGPSLGHPHSSGINGSRHGHMRELRTQHGGRPFRTLYAFDPRRMAILLIGGDKTGDDRWYDVHVPIADRLYDEHLDQLRREGEIDG
;
A
#
# COMPACT_ATOMS: atom_id res chain seq x y z
N MET A 1 -9.20 18.75 1.10
CA MET A 1 -9.79 17.51 1.63
C MET A 1 -8.71 16.45 1.70
N SER A 2 -8.71 15.68 2.76
CA SER A 2 -7.78 14.56 2.88
C SER A 2 -8.52 13.24 2.66
N TRP A 3 -7.76 12.21 2.29
CA TRP A 3 -8.26 10.86 2.08
C TRP A 3 -7.86 10.01 3.27
N ASP A 4 -8.76 9.18 3.75
CA ASP A 4 -8.46 8.28 4.86
C ASP A 4 -7.56 7.14 4.39
N VAL A 5 -6.63 6.75 5.26
CA VAL A 5 -5.70 5.66 5.01
C VAL A 5 -5.78 4.68 6.17
N GLU A 6 -6.00 3.42 5.84
CA GLU A 6 -5.96 2.31 6.80
C GLU A 6 -4.83 1.37 6.40
N TYR A 7 -4.51 0.43 7.25
CA TYR A 7 -3.44 -0.53 6.98
C TYR A 7 -3.74 -1.87 7.61
N THR A 8 -3.13 -2.90 7.03
CA THR A 8 -3.25 -4.27 7.53
C THR A 8 -2.28 -4.51 8.68
N ASP A 9 -2.52 -5.60 9.41
CA ASP A 9 -1.58 -6.05 10.45
C ASP A 9 -0.21 -6.37 9.85
N GLU A 10 -0.19 -6.90 8.64
CA GLU A 10 1.05 -7.23 7.92
C GLU A 10 1.86 -5.98 7.58
N PHE A 11 1.19 -4.92 7.13
CA PHE A 11 1.86 -3.65 6.90
C PHE A 11 2.41 -3.09 8.22
N GLU A 12 1.62 -3.12 9.28
CA GLU A 12 2.03 -2.63 10.60
C GLU A 12 3.27 -3.37 11.10
N ALA A 13 3.32 -4.69 10.94
CA ALA A 13 4.47 -5.49 11.35
C ALA A 13 5.74 -5.06 10.60
N TRP A 14 5.62 -4.81 9.30
CA TRP A 14 6.75 -4.31 8.52
C TRP A 14 7.18 -2.92 8.99
N TRP A 15 6.22 -2.02 9.19
CA TRP A 15 6.44 -0.66 9.69
C TRP A 15 7.20 -0.67 11.02
N GLU A 16 6.80 -1.51 11.95
CA GLU A 16 7.43 -1.58 13.27
C GLU A 16 8.88 -2.04 13.22
N GLY A 17 9.27 -2.78 12.19
CA GLY A 17 10.65 -3.21 11.99
C GLY A 17 11.55 -2.15 11.37
N LEU A 18 10.99 -1.03 10.92
CA LEU A 18 11.76 0.05 10.29
C LEU A 18 12.42 0.94 11.36
N SER A 19 13.54 1.57 11.00
CA SER A 19 14.14 2.59 11.85
C SER A 19 13.23 3.82 11.91
N GLU A 20 13.44 4.66 12.91
CA GLU A 20 12.67 5.90 13.04
C GLU A 20 12.81 6.77 11.79
N GLN A 21 14.02 6.87 11.24
CA GLN A 21 14.28 7.67 10.04
C GLN A 21 13.56 7.09 8.81
N GLU A 22 13.55 5.76 8.68
CA GLU A 22 12.81 5.09 7.61
C GLU A 22 11.31 5.33 7.74
N GLN A 23 10.80 5.29 8.97
CA GLN A 23 9.39 5.58 9.24
C GLN A 23 9.03 7.01 8.87
N VAL A 24 9.91 7.98 9.13
CA VAL A 24 9.69 9.38 8.74
C VAL A 24 9.58 9.50 7.22
N SER A 25 10.48 8.85 6.48
CA SER A 25 10.45 8.88 5.01
C SER A 25 9.16 8.25 4.48
N LEU A 26 8.75 7.13 5.04
CA LEU A 26 7.52 6.44 4.61
C LEU A 26 6.29 7.26 4.96
N ALA A 27 6.27 7.86 6.16
CA ALA A 27 5.15 8.71 6.59
C ALA A 27 4.97 9.91 5.66
N ALA A 28 6.05 10.46 5.11
CA ALA A 28 5.96 11.55 4.14
C ALA A 28 5.25 11.10 2.86
N SER A 29 5.54 9.88 2.40
CA SER A 29 4.85 9.31 1.22
C SER A 29 3.37 9.07 1.51
N VAL A 30 3.05 8.56 2.69
CA VAL A 30 1.65 8.36 3.10
C VAL A 30 0.90 9.70 3.19
N ALA A 31 1.56 10.74 3.69
CA ALA A 31 0.96 12.09 3.74
C ALA A 31 0.60 12.60 2.35
N LEU A 32 1.42 12.34 1.33
CA LEU A 32 1.09 12.68 -0.06
C LEU A 32 -0.15 11.91 -0.53
N LEU A 33 -0.25 10.63 -0.17
CA LEU A 33 -1.42 9.82 -0.52
C LEU A 33 -2.68 10.37 0.15
N GLU A 34 -2.59 10.76 1.41
CA GLU A 34 -3.71 11.38 2.14
C GLU A 34 -4.14 12.69 1.50
N GLU A 35 -3.20 13.48 1.00
CA GLU A 35 -3.49 14.76 0.38
C GLU A 35 -4.10 14.60 -1.01
N ARG A 36 -3.57 13.70 -1.84
CA ARG A 36 -3.92 13.62 -3.26
C ARG A 36 -4.84 12.45 -3.60
N GLY A 37 -4.90 11.44 -2.75
CA GLY A 37 -5.77 10.28 -2.96
C GLY A 37 -5.52 9.59 -4.30
N PRO A 38 -6.59 9.24 -5.04
CA PRO A 38 -6.45 8.54 -6.33
C PRO A 38 -5.70 9.33 -7.40
N SER A 39 -5.53 10.64 -7.23
CA SER A 39 -4.81 11.46 -8.21
C SER A 39 -3.28 11.42 -8.00
N LEU A 40 -2.81 10.82 -6.90
CA LEU A 40 -1.36 10.72 -6.68
C LEU A 40 -0.73 9.86 -7.77
N GLY A 41 0.20 10.45 -8.50
CA GLY A 41 0.86 9.81 -9.63
C GLY A 41 2.37 9.78 -9.49
N HIS A 42 3.00 9.43 -10.58
CA HIS A 42 4.45 9.34 -10.68
C HIS A 42 5.11 10.68 -10.32
N PRO A 43 6.22 10.69 -9.59
CA PRO A 43 7.05 9.55 -9.20
C PRO A 43 6.67 8.92 -7.84
N HIS A 44 5.60 9.39 -7.20
CA HIS A 44 5.23 8.98 -5.84
C HIS A 44 4.36 7.74 -5.81
N SER A 45 3.58 7.52 -6.86
CA SER A 45 2.71 6.36 -6.99
C SER A 45 2.66 5.93 -8.46
N SER A 46 2.51 4.63 -8.67
CA SER A 46 2.29 4.08 -10.01
C SER A 46 1.46 2.80 -9.94
N GLY A 47 0.82 2.45 -11.06
CA GLY A 47 0.15 1.17 -11.18
C GLY A 47 1.15 0.03 -11.22
N ILE A 48 0.70 -1.18 -10.92
CA ILE A 48 1.55 -2.37 -10.94
C ILE A 48 0.97 -3.40 -11.89
N ASN A 49 1.82 -4.31 -12.35
CA ASN A 49 1.44 -5.44 -13.18
C ASN A 49 1.27 -6.70 -12.32
N GLY A 50 0.44 -7.62 -12.78
CA GLY A 50 0.33 -8.94 -12.17
C GLY A 50 -0.68 -9.06 -11.05
N SER A 51 -1.31 -7.98 -10.63
CA SER A 51 -2.39 -8.04 -9.63
C SER A 51 -3.69 -8.51 -10.29
N ARG A 52 -4.50 -9.27 -9.53
CA ARG A 52 -5.86 -9.59 -9.94
C ARG A 52 -6.78 -8.37 -9.85
N HIS A 53 -6.35 -7.34 -9.13
CA HIS A 53 -7.11 -6.09 -8.98
C HIS A 53 -6.48 -5.02 -9.85
N GLY A 54 -7.16 -4.63 -10.92
CA GLY A 54 -6.64 -3.70 -11.92
C GLY A 54 -6.31 -2.31 -11.38
N HIS A 55 -6.78 -1.98 -10.19
CA HIS A 55 -6.54 -0.69 -9.55
C HIS A 55 -5.50 -0.74 -8.42
N MET A 56 -4.84 -1.90 -8.22
CA MET A 56 -3.73 -2.02 -7.26
C MET A 56 -2.57 -1.13 -7.69
N ARG A 57 -1.99 -0.41 -6.74
CA ARG A 57 -0.91 0.53 -6.99
C ARG A 57 0.22 0.35 -6.01
N GLU A 58 1.36 0.94 -6.31
CA GLU A 58 2.48 1.02 -5.38
C GLU A 58 2.70 2.47 -4.96
N LEU A 59 2.96 2.65 -3.68
CA LEU A 59 3.46 3.90 -3.13
C LEU A 59 4.98 3.80 -3.08
N ARG A 60 5.67 4.79 -3.60
CA ARG A 60 7.13 4.75 -3.80
C ARG A 60 7.78 5.68 -2.78
N THR A 61 8.67 5.11 -1.96
CA THR A 61 9.43 5.85 -0.97
C THR A 61 10.91 5.57 -1.19
N GLN A 62 11.69 6.63 -1.32
CA GLN A 62 13.14 6.50 -1.46
C GLN A 62 13.79 6.92 -0.15
N HIS A 63 14.64 6.06 0.40
CA HIS A 63 15.33 6.36 1.65
C HIS A 63 16.76 5.83 1.61
N GLY A 64 17.74 6.71 1.71
CA GLY A 64 19.16 6.32 1.74
C GLY A 64 19.59 5.52 0.52
N GLY A 65 19.04 5.81 -0.66
CA GLY A 65 19.32 5.08 -1.87
C GLY A 65 18.54 3.76 -1.99
N ARG A 66 17.68 3.43 -1.02
CA ARG A 66 16.90 2.19 -1.05
C ARG A 66 15.47 2.45 -1.50
N PRO A 67 14.97 1.67 -2.47
CA PRO A 67 13.61 1.82 -2.97
C PRO A 67 12.63 1.01 -2.11
N PHE A 68 11.90 1.68 -1.24
CA PHE A 68 10.78 1.07 -0.53
C PHE A 68 9.53 1.14 -1.38
N ARG A 69 8.73 0.09 -1.33
CA ARG A 69 7.44 0.03 -2.03
C ARG A 69 6.36 -0.43 -1.06
N THR A 70 5.21 0.24 -1.11
CA THR A 70 4.03 -0.16 -0.36
C THR A 70 2.91 -0.44 -1.36
N LEU A 71 2.42 -1.66 -1.39
CA LEU A 71 1.30 -2.01 -2.26
C LEU A 71 0.00 -1.60 -1.57
N TYR A 72 -0.87 -0.91 -2.29
CA TYR A 72 -2.12 -0.39 -1.74
C TYR A 72 -3.21 -0.37 -2.79
N ALA A 73 -4.45 -0.24 -2.33
CA ALA A 73 -5.60 -0.04 -3.20
C ALA A 73 -6.64 0.77 -2.46
N PHE A 74 -7.49 1.47 -3.19
CA PHE A 74 -8.67 2.10 -2.62
C PHE A 74 -9.79 1.08 -2.57
N ASP A 75 -10.48 1.00 -1.46
CA ASP A 75 -11.60 0.08 -1.30
C ASP A 75 -12.93 0.76 -1.74
N PRO A 76 -14.06 0.02 -1.75
CA PRO A 76 -15.33 0.62 -2.15
C PRO A 76 -15.80 1.79 -1.28
N ARG A 77 -15.29 1.93 -0.06
CA ARG A 77 -15.53 3.10 0.78
C ARG A 77 -14.70 4.30 0.34
N ARG A 78 -13.79 4.12 -0.65
CA ARG A 78 -12.85 5.13 -1.14
C ARG A 78 -11.76 5.46 -0.11
N MET A 79 -11.44 4.51 0.74
CA MET A 79 -10.31 4.61 1.66
C MET A 79 -9.12 3.85 1.10
N ALA A 80 -7.92 4.40 1.26
CA ALA A 80 -6.70 3.71 0.83
C ALA A 80 -6.31 2.68 1.88
N ILE A 81 -6.03 1.46 1.44
CA ILE A 81 -5.60 0.38 2.34
C ILE A 81 -4.15 0.04 1.99
N LEU A 82 -3.24 0.27 2.94
CA LEU A 82 -1.84 -0.13 2.80
C LEU A 82 -1.76 -1.61 3.15
N LEU A 83 -1.37 -2.43 2.17
CA LEU A 83 -1.50 -3.88 2.27
C LEU A 83 -0.23 -4.54 2.77
N ILE A 84 0.89 -4.27 2.10
CA ILE A 84 2.19 -4.80 2.50
C ILE A 84 3.28 -3.91 1.91
N GLY A 85 4.39 -3.82 2.62
CA GLY A 85 5.52 -3.05 2.15
C GLY A 85 6.81 -3.85 2.20
N GLY A 86 7.85 -3.29 1.60
CA GLY A 86 9.17 -3.89 1.62
C GLY A 86 10.21 -3.03 0.96
N ASP A 87 11.46 -3.39 1.22
CA ASP A 87 12.64 -2.81 0.58
C ASP A 87 12.99 -3.73 -0.61
N LYS A 88 12.87 -3.21 -1.82
CA LYS A 88 13.13 -4.04 -3.00
C LYS A 88 14.57 -3.93 -3.52
N THR A 89 15.48 -3.36 -2.74
CA THR A 89 16.89 -3.23 -3.12
C THR A 89 17.47 -4.58 -3.52
N GLY A 90 17.97 -4.68 -4.75
CA GLY A 90 18.62 -5.91 -5.24
C GLY A 90 17.71 -7.12 -5.37
N ASP A 91 16.39 -6.92 -5.32
CA ASP A 91 15.43 -8.02 -5.39
C ASP A 91 14.59 -7.94 -6.66
N ASP A 92 15.00 -8.67 -7.69
CA ASP A 92 14.32 -8.71 -8.99
C ASP A 92 12.96 -9.40 -8.90
N ARG A 93 12.71 -10.15 -7.83
CA ARG A 93 11.50 -10.93 -7.65
C ARG A 93 10.56 -10.34 -6.62
N TRP A 94 10.84 -9.10 -6.19
CA TRP A 94 10.05 -8.48 -5.14
C TRP A 94 8.55 -8.46 -5.47
N TYR A 95 8.20 -8.05 -6.69
CA TYR A 95 6.79 -8.01 -7.12
C TYR A 95 6.20 -9.41 -7.26
N ASP A 96 6.97 -10.36 -7.78
CA ASP A 96 6.51 -11.76 -7.93
C ASP A 96 6.10 -12.35 -6.58
N VAL A 97 6.79 -11.98 -5.51
CA VAL A 97 6.51 -12.46 -4.15
C VAL A 97 5.39 -11.64 -3.50
N HIS A 98 5.44 -10.30 -3.61
CA HIS A 98 4.58 -9.43 -2.81
C HIS A 98 3.22 -9.14 -3.42
N VAL A 99 3.09 -9.11 -4.75
CA VAL A 99 1.80 -8.84 -5.38
C VAL A 99 0.75 -9.90 -5.04
N PRO A 100 1.07 -11.21 -5.08
CA PRO A 100 0.08 -12.22 -4.63
C PRO A 100 -0.33 -12.06 -3.16
N ILE A 101 0.61 -11.65 -2.30
CA ILE A 101 0.30 -11.39 -0.90
C ILE A 101 -0.66 -10.21 -0.78
N ALA A 102 -0.38 -9.12 -1.50
CA ALA A 102 -1.26 -7.94 -1.50
C ALA A 102 -2.65 -8.28 -2.01
N ASP A 103 -2.75 -9.08 -3.07
CA ASP A 103 -4.05 -9.52 -3.61
C ASP A 103 -4.84 -10.28 -2.55
N ARG A 104 -4.21 -11.22 -1.85
CA ARG A 104 -4.85 -11.99 -0.79
C ARG A 104 -5.31 -11.08 0.35
N LEU A 105 -4.46 -10.16 0.77
CA LEU A 105 -4.78 -9.24 1.87
C LEU A 105 -5.94 -8.31 1.50
N TYR A 106 -5.99 -7.87 0.24
CA TYR A 106 -7.09 -7.04 -0.22
C TYR A 106 -8.40 -7.83 -0.27
N ASP A 107 -8.37 -9.08 -0.74
CA ASP A 107 -9.54 -9.94 -0.74
C ASP A 107 -10.06 -10.16 0.69
N GLU A 108 -9.16 -10.41 1.64
CA GLU A 108 -9.53 -10.59 3.05
C GLU A 108 -10.15 -9.31 3.62
N HIS A 109 -9.60 -8.16 3.24
CA HIS A 109 -10.14 -6.86 3.66
C HIS A 109 -11.56 -6.66 3.15
N LEU A 110 -11.81 -6.95 1.87
CA LEU A 110 -13.16 -6.83 1.30
C LEU A 110 -14.14 -7.77 1.98
N ASP A 111 -13.72 -9.00 2.27
CA ASP A 111 -14.58 -9.97 2.97
C ASP A 111 -14.94 -9.47 4.36
N GLN A 112 -13.99 -8.88 5.08
CA GLN A 112 -14.25 -8.32 6.39
C GLN A 112 -15.25 -7.16 6.32
N LEU A 113 -15.09 -6.27 5.34
CA LEU A 113 -16.03 -5.16 5.16
C LEU A 113 -17.45 -5.66 4.86
N ARG A 114 -17.57 -6.72 4.08
CA ARG A 114 -18.90 -7.34 3.81
C ARG A 114 -19.52 -7.92 5.07
N ARG A 115 -18.71 -8.63 5.87
CA ARG A 115 -19.21 -9.22 7.13
C ARG A 115 -19.64 -8.15 8.13
N GLU A 116 -19.00 -6.98 8.10
CA GLU A 116 -19.32 -5.85 8.97
C GLU A 116 -20.44 -4.96 8.42
N GLY A 117 -20.94 -5.26 7.22
CA GLY A 117 -21.97 -4.46 6.58
C GLY A 117 -21.49 -3.11 6.07
N GLU A 118 -20.18 -2.91 5.93
CA GLU A 118 -19.59 -1.66 5.48
C GLU A 118 -19.70 -1.48 3.97
N ILE A 119 -19.82 -2.60 3.23
CA ILE A 119 -20.02 -2.61 1.78
C ILE A 119 -21.02 -3.72 1.43
N ASP A 120 -21.63 -3.59 0.25
CA ASP A 120 -22.56 -4.60 -0.25
C ASP A 120 -21.80 -5.85 -0.69
N GLY A 121 -22.41 -6.97 -0.41
CA GLY A 121 -21.82 -8.27 -0.71
C GLY A 121 -21.92 -8.67 -2.13
#